data_778710ecc07dee617e8ed5fdb211b0f8
#
_entry.id   778710ecc07dee617e8ed5fdb211b0f8
#
_cell.length_a   1.000
_cell.length_b   1.000
_cell.length_c   1.000
_cell.angle_alpha   90.00
_cell.angle_beta   90.00
_cell.angle_gamma   90.00
#
_symmetry.space_group_name_H-M   'P 1'
#
loop_
_entity.id
_entity.type
_entity.pdbx_description
1 polymer ?
#
loop_
_entity_poly.entity_id
_entity_poly.type
_entity_poly.pdbx_seq_one_letter_code
_entity_poly.pdbx_strand_id
1 'polypeptide(L)'
;MAAINDLIARIQDPELRMRIEKEVKDLTKQKKFGLVFENHIPEMTLLYDYPISRGCKVICKSDDDKKLSEDILWMVMKINKGKATCVHTVTNEEQTFDISELICVAKNGEPIYPCLKFVDSVQNAPDSDLWHTLIEADNYHALQLLAYLYPGMVDCIYIDPPYNSGATDWKYNNNYVDGHDSYRHSKWLAMMESRLHLAKKLLNPNSSVLIITIDEKEYLHLGCLLEETFPEANIQMVTSVISGKGVSRDGQFSRVEEYLFFVSLGDMPILQLEKNMLNDSNKESNTKKNDIEFLGFRRRNKGNFRTSRPNQFYPVIVDNEDGHIVSIGDAITPDINRVDVEIPEGCTGLWPLDPSGSERIWSVVPETARILLEKGYLKVINWDSELRKGSVKYLADGMVQDIDNGVIVIDERDQYGAVISGHYANDEDNTLRPRRVWNDPTHNASSYGTLLINLKSAAYKPDHSPRLSSGALAGHAANIGENLCPLHTPSPYPTMRLEAIRVQKPTKTGLIPYRG
;
A
#
# COMPACT_ATOMS: atom_id res chain seq x y z
N MET A 1 28.88 8.84 1.97
CA MET A 1 29.21 9.44 3.30
C MET A 1 30.20 10.59 3.16
N ALA A 2 31.33 10.45 2.45
CA ALA A 2 32.28 11.57 2.27
C ALA A 2 31.63 12.83 1.66
N ALA A 3 30.82 12.70 0.62
CA ALA A 3 30.18 13.84 -0.03
C ALA A 3 29.16 14.60 0.86
N ILE A 4 28.43 13.91 1.74
CA ILE A 4 27.49 14.56 2.66
C ILE A 4 28.25 15.36 3.71
N ASN A 5 29.31 14.81 4.27
CA ASN A 5 30.13 15.52 5.25
C ASN A 5 30.79 16.79 4.66
N ASP A 6 31.18 16.73 3.38
CA ASP A 6 31.73 17.87 2.65
C ASP A 6 30.68 18.96 2.42
N LEU A 7 29.45 18.60 2.13
CA LEU A 7 28.32 19.53 1.98
C LEU A 7 27.96 20.19 3.33
N ILE A 8 27.91 19.39 4.40
CA ILE A 8 27.63 19.90 5.75
C ILE A 8 28.74 20.88 6.20
N ALA A 9 29.99 20.59 5.87
CA ALA A 9 31.12 21.47 6.20
C ALA A 9 31.04 22.87 5.53
N ARG A 10 30.30 22.98 4.41
CA ARG A 10 30.10 24.25 3.68
C ARG A 10 28.96 25.11 4.25
N ILE A 11 28.17 24.60 5.18
CA ILE A 11 27.09 25.36 5.83
C ILE A 11 27.74 26.39 6.77
N GLN A 12 27.49 27.67 6.50
CA GLN A 12 28.06 28.78 7.27
C GLN A 12 27.37 29.00 8.61
N ASP A 13 26.07 28.67 8.72
CA ASP A 13 25.31 28.76 9.96
C ASP A 13 25.69 27.62 10.92
N PRO A 14 26.29 27.91 12.09
CA PRO A 14 26.75 26.87 13.01
C PRO A 14 25.60 26.07 13.64
N GLU A 15 24.42 26.69 13.87
CA GLU A 15 23.28 26.04 14.49
C GLU A 15 22.61 25.08 13.50
N LEU A 16 22.39 25.53 12.27
CA LEU A 16 21.87 24.70 11.19
C LEU A 16 22.81 23.52 10.87
N ARG A 17 24.11 23.80 10.81
CA ARG A 17 25.14 22.77 10.61
C ARG A 17 25.06 21.68 11.68
N MET A 18 25.01 22.05 12.95
CA MET A 18 24.98 21.13 14.08
C MET A 18 23.68 20.27 14.07
N ARG A 19 22.56 20.89 13.72
CA ARG A 19 21.27 20.17 13.58
C ARG A 19 21.32 19.16 12.45
N ILE A 20 21.80 19.52 11.29
CA ILE A 20 21.94 18.62 10.13
C ILE A 20 22.96 17.51 10.42
N GLU A 21 24.10 17.82 11.05
CA GLU A 21 25.09 16.81 11.49
C GLU A 21 24.45 15.78 12.43
N LYS A 22 23.60 16.23 13.36
CA LYS A 22 22.89 15.37 14.29
C LYS A 22 21.89 14.46 13.55
N GLU A 23 21.05 15.02 12.70
CA GLU A 23 20.07 14.25 11.91
C GLU A 23 20.73 13.22 11.00
N VAL A 24 21.79 13.60 10.28
CA VAL A 24 22.56 12.68 9.44
C VAL A 24 23.21 11.57 10.27
N LYS A 25 23.71 11.91 11.47
CA LYS A 25 24.31 10.94 12.38
C LYS A 25 23.28 9.98 12.97
N ASP A 26 22.06 10.45 13.25
CA ASP A 26 20.96 9.63 13.74
C ASP A 26 20.39 8.75 12.62
N LEU A 27 20.23 9.26 11.41
CA LEU A 27 19.88 8.49 10.22
C LEU A 27 20.90 7.37 9.91
N THR A 28 22.20 7.64 10.08
CA THR A 28 23.26 6.63 9.84
C THR A 28 23.38 5.62 10.96
N LYS A 29 23.00 5.95 12.20
CA LYS A 29 22.99 5.01 13.33
C LYS A 29 21.85 4.00 13.25
N GLN A 30 20.73 4.35 12.59
CA GLN A 30 19.56 3.47 12.48
C GLN A 30 19.78 2.28 11.54
N LYS A 31 20.73 2.38 10.61
CA LYS A 31 21.05 1.30 9.65
C LYS A 31 22.09 0.32 10.21
N LYS A 32 21.68 -0.59 11.09
CA LYS A 32 22.51 -1.69 11.56
C LYS A 32 22.35 -2.99 10.77
N PHE A 33 21.36 -3.04 9.89
CA PHE A 33 21.04 -4.20 9.04
C PHE A 33 20.96 -3.73 7.60
N GLY A 34 21.69 -4.40 6.72
CA GLY A 34 21.66 -4.17 5.27
C GLY A 34 21.23 -5.45 4.56
N LEU A 35 20.48 -5.30 3.48
CA LEU A 35 20.15 -6.41 2.60
C LEU A 35 21.40 -6.77 1.78
N VAL A 36 21.82 -8.03 1.85
CA VAL A 36 22.97 -8.54 1.07
C VAL A 36 22.48 -9.67 0.16
N PHE A 37 22.68 -9.51 -1.13
CA PHE A 37 22.36 -10.51 -2.14
C PHE A 37 23.34 -10.42 -3.31
N GLU A 38 23.44 -11.51 -4.06
CA GLU A 38 24.26 -11.50 -5.28
C GLU A 38 23.61 -10.66 -6.37
N ASN A 39 24.37 -9.75 -6.94
CA ASN A 39 23.90 -8.95 -8.07
C ASN A 39 23.92 -9.79 -9.35
N HIS A 40 22.75 -10.09 -9.87
CA HIS A 40 22.56 -10.80 -11.12
C HIS A 40 22.17 -9.80 -12.22
N ILE A 41 23.01 -9.71 -13.25
CA ILE A 41 22.74 -8.91 -14.45
C ILE A 41 22.61 -9.89 -15.61
N PRO A 42 21.57 -9.77 -16.45
CA PRO A 42 21.46 -10.59 -17.65
C PRO A 42 22.71 -10.48 -18.52
N GLU A 43 23.27 -11.61 -18.89
CA GLU A 43 24.50 -11.65 -19.72
C GLU A 43 24.26 -11.07 -21.12
N MET A 44 23.01 -11.18 -21.58
CA MET A 44 22.59 -10.77 -22.91
C MET A 44 21.17 -10.21 -22.87
N THR A 45 20.89 -9.28 -23.79
CA THR A 45 19.57 -8.67 -23.96
C THR A 45 19.15 -8.74 -25.42
N LEU A 46 17.93 -9.21 -25.69
CA LEU A 46 17.33 -9.21 -27.03
C LEU A 46 16.88 -7.80 -27.39
N LEU A 47 17.27 -7.35 -28.58
CA LEU A 47 16.94 -6.05 -29.14
C LEU A 47 15.95 -6.25 -30.31
N TYR A 48 14.68 -6.31 -29.99
CA TYR A 48 13.61 -6.38 -30.98
C TYR A 48 13.56 -5.08 -31.80
N ASP A 49 13.26 -5.20 -33.10
CA ASP A 49 13.20 -4.07 -34.04
C ASP A 49 14.50 -3.27 -34.20
N TYR A 50 15.62 -3.72 -33.64
CA TYR A 50 16.92 -3.08 -33.88
C TYR A 50 17.40 -3.41 -35.31
N PRO A 51 17.84 -2.39 -36.06
CA PRO A 51 18.29 -2.61 -37.44
C PRO A 51 19.50 -3.56 -37.48
N ILE A 52 19.34 -4.68 -38.20
CA ILE A 52 20.43 -5.64 -38.36
C ILE A 52 21.45 -5.03 -39.31
N SER A 53 22.68 -4.96 -38.86
CA SER A 53 23.82 -4.43 -39.62
C SER A 53 25.04 -5.34 -39.52
N ARG A 54 26.04 -5.10 -40.36
CA ARG A 54 27.31 -5.84 -40.29
C ARG A 54 27.97 -5.66 -38.93
N GLY A 55 28.40 -6.74 -38.32
CA GLY A 55 29.03 -6.78 -37.00
C GLY A 55 28.02 -6.95 -35.82
N CYS A 56 26.72 -6.88 -36.07
CA CYS A 56 25.74 -7.21 -35.05
C CYS A 56 25.84 -8.68 -34.66
N LYS A 57 25.67 -8.94 -33.34
CA LYS A 57 25.40 -10.28 -32.85
C LYS A 57 23.90 -10.52 -32.94
N VAL A 58 23.51 -11.70 -33.41
CA VAL A 58 22.11 -12.06 -33.67
C VAL A 58 21.81 -13.48 -33.23
N ILE A 59 20.54 -13.76 -32.97
CA ILE A 59 19.97 -15.11 -32.83
C ILE A 59 18.84 -15.29 -33.85
N CYS A 60 18.47 -16.52 -34.12
CA CYS A 60 17.24 -16.81 -34.86
C CYS A 60 16.01 -16.56 -33.97
N LYS A 61 14.92 -16.05 -34.56
CA LYS A 61 13.63 -15.90 -33.85
C LYS A 61 13.06 -17.22 -33.31
N SER A 62 13.38 -18.34 -33.97
CA SER A 62 13.06 -19.68 -33.50
C SER A 62 13.76 -20.05 -32.18
N ASP A 63 14.77 -19.30 -31.80
CA ASP A 63 15.61 -19.54 -30.64
C ASP A 63 15.37 -18.51 -29.50
N ASP A 64 14.40 -17.60 -29.65
CA ASP A 64 14.14 -16.53 -28.69
C ASP A 64 13.63 -17.04 -27.32
N ASP A 65 13.02 -18.24 -27.30
CA ASP A 65 12.63 -18.94 -26.06
C ASP A 65 13.77 -19.78 -25.43
N LYS A 66 14.90 -19.94 -26.13
CA LYS A 66 16.05 -20.67 -25.59
C LYS A 66 16.85 -19.80 -24.63
N LYS A 67 17.57 -20.47 -23.71
CA LYS A 67 18.54 -19.79 -22.86
C LYS A 67 19.56 -19.05 -23.71
N LEU A 68 19.69 -17.75 -23.51
CA LEU A 68 20.70 -16.95 -24.16
C LEU A 68 22.09 -17.40 -23.71
N SER A 69 22.85 -17.96 -24.60
CA SER A 69 24.23 -18.41 -24.41
C SER A 69 25.05 -18.13 -25.67
N GLU A 70 26.37 -18.20 -25.56
CA GLU A 70 27.25 -18.02 -26.72
C GLU A 70 27.05 -19.09 -27.79
N ASP A 71 26.52 -20.26 -27.40
CA ASP A 71 26.29 -21.41 -28.28
C ASP A 71 25.16 -21.22 -29.32
N ILE A 72 24.37 -20.15 -29.19
CA ILE A 72 23.29 -19.83 -30.13
C ILE A 72 23.53 -18.49 -30.86
N LEU A 73 24.69 -17.86 -30.64
CA LEU A 73 24.99 -16.55 -31.18
C LEU A 73 25.66 -16.64 -32.53
N TRP A 74 25.21 -15.78 -33.44
CA TRP A 74 25.77 -15.57 -34.76
C TRP A 74 26.25 -14.11 -34.87
N MET A 75 27.32 -13.89 -35.64
CA MET A 75 27.81 -12.55 -36.00
C MET A 75 27.53 -12.29 -37.49
N VAL A 76 26.88 -11.17 -37.77
CA VAL A 76 26.55 -10.76 -39.15
C VAL A 76 27.79 -10.27 -39.85
N MET A 77 28.22 -10.99 -40.88
CA MET A 77 29.41 -10.65 -41.69
C MET A 77 29.06 -9.81 -42.91
N LYS A 78 27.95 -10.14 -43.58
CA LYS A 78 27.54 -9.48 -44.83
C LYS A 78 26.02 -9.50 -44.97
N ILE A 79 25.47 -8.41 -45.52
CA ILE A 79 24.05 -8.31 -45.84
C ILE A 79 23.90 -8.07 -47.33
N ASN A 80 23.04 -8.85 -47.98
CA ASN A 80 22.75 -8.72 -49.39
C ASN A 80 21.30 -9.11 -49.70
N LYS A 81 20.53 -8.21 -50.33
CA LYS A 81 19.14 -8.45 -50.79
C LYS A 81 18.22 -9.07 -49.73
N GLY A 82 18.24 -8.53 -48.49
CA GLY A 82 17.38 -8.99 -47.40
C GLY A 82 17.87 -10.27 -46.71
N LYS A 83 19.04 -10.80 -47.06
CA LYS A 83 19.69 -11.93 -46.40
C LYS A 83 20.96 -11.52 -45.68
N ALA A 84 21.20 -12.08 -44.51
CA ALA A 84 22.41 -11.91 -43.74
C ALA A 84 23.24 -13.19 -43.74
N THR A 85 24.48 -13.10 -44.20
CA THR A 85 25.47 -14.16 -44.02
C THR A 85 26.11 -13.97 -42.66
N CYS A 86 25.97 -14.96 -41.78
CA CYS A 86 26.40 -14.92 -40.40
C CYS A 86 27.40 -16.03 -40.12
N VAL A 87 28.31 -15.79 -39.20
CA VAL A 87 29.28 -16.77 -38.69
C VAL A 87 28.92 -17.07 -37.24
N HIS A 88 28.84 -18.34 -36.89
CA HIS A 88 28.56 -18.79 -35.53
C HIS A 88 29.72 -18.42 -34.59
N THR A 89 29.42 -17.81 -33.43
CA THR A 89 30.46 -17.21 -32.59
C THR A 89 31.41 -18.23 -31.95
N VAL A 90 30.99 -19.48 -31.80
CA VAL A 90 31.76 -20.56 -31.16
C VAL A 90 32.34 -21.53 -32.23
N THR A 91 31.48 -22.04 -33.15
CA THR A 91 31.89 -23.08 -34.10
C THR A 91 32.56 -22.54 -35.37
N ASN A 92 32.47 -21.23 -35.64
CA ASN A 92 32.89 -20.57 -36.85
C ASN A 92 32.20 -21.08 -38.13
N GLU A 93 31.07 -21.77 -38.00
CA GLU A 93 30.26 -22.17 -39.15
C GLU A 93 29.61 -20.95 -39.80
N GLU A 94 29.56 -20.96 -41.13
CA GLU A 94 28.93 -19.88 -41.90
C GLU A 94 27.54 -20.33 -42.38
N GLN A 95 26.52 -19.50 -42.09
CA GLN A 95 25.13 -19.73 -42.53
C GLN A 95 24.48 -18.44 -42.99
N THR A 96 23.52 -18.54 -43.91
CA THR A 96 22.77 -17.40 -44.44
C THR A 96 21.32 -17.49 -43.98
N PHE A 97 20.83 -16.41 -43.35
CA PHE A 97 19.46 -16.26 -42.81
C PHE A 97 18.74 -15.12 -43.50
N ASP A 98 17.42 -15.17 -43.53
CA ASP A 98 16.62 -13.98 -43.85
C ASP A 98 16.69 -12.98 -42.66
N ILE A 99 16.87 -11.70 -42.98
CA ILE A 99 16.97 -10.66 -41.91
C ILE A 99 15.71 -10.65 -41.02
N SER A 100 14.54 -10.94 -41.59
CA SER A 100 13.27 -11.01 -40.87
C SER A 100 13.21 -12.12 -39.80
N GLU A 101 14.08 -13.12 -39.89
CA GLU A 101 14.18 -14.25 -38.95
C GLU A 101 15.21 -14.02 -37.84
N LEU A 102 15.88 -12.89 -37.84
CA LEU A 102 16.95 -12.58 -36.89
C LEU A 102 16.52 -11.52 -35.86
N ILE A 103 17.07 -11.65 -34.65
CA ILE A 103 16.97 -10.66 -33.59
C ILE A 103 18.39 -10.28 -33.14
N CYS A 104 18.65 -8.98 -33.03
CA CYS A 104 19.91 -8.49 -32.47
C CYS A 104 20.03 -8.79 -30.99
N VAL A 105 21.26 -9.03 -30.53
CA VAL A 105 21.60 -9.29 -29.13
C VAL A 105 22.69 -8.31 -28.68
N ALA A 106 22.47 -7.64 -27.57
CA ALA A 106 23.50 -6.91 -26.85
C ALA A 106 24.04 -7.76 -25.70
N LYS A 107 25.36 -7.84 -25.55
CA LYS A 107 26.01 -8.43 -24.38
C LYS A 107 26.04 -7.42 -23.23
N ASN A 108 26.18 -7.95 -22.01
CA ASN A 108 26.38 -7.11 -20.82
C ASN A 108 27.59 -6.16 -21.04
N GLY A 109 27.37 -4.88 -20.72
CA GLY A 109 28.37 -3.83 -20.94
C GLY A 109 28.33 -3.15 -22.31
N GLU A 110 27.58 -3.68 -23.28
CA GLU A 110 27.32 -2.98 -24.55
C GLU A 110 26.22 -1.93 -24.34
N PRO A 111 26.40 -0.66 -24.78
CA PRO A 111 25.42 0.37 -24.59
C PRO A 111 24.16 0.12 -25.40
N ILE A 112 23.00 0.20 -24.73
CA ILE A 112 21.68 0.11 -25.35
C ILE A 112 21.01 1.48 -25.23
N TYR A 113 20.53 2.00 -26.36
CA TYR A 113 19.85 3.29 -26.45
C TYR A 113 18.38 3.07 -26.84
N PRO A 114 17.48 2.89 -25.87
CA PRO A 114 16.06 2.71 -26.18
C PRO A 114 15.47 3.97 -26.79
N CYS A 115 14.49 3.82 -27.68
CA CYS A 115 13.73 4.92 -28.25
C CYS A 115 12.24 4.57 -28.32
N LEU A 116 11.36 5.58 -28.29
CA LEU A 116 9.93 5.41 -28.46
C LEU A 116 9.58 5.47 -29.96
N LYS A 117 8.76 4.52 -30.41
CA LYS A 117 8.16 4.50 -31.73
C LYS A 117 6.66 4.67 -31.59
N PHE A 118 6.09 5.69 -32.20
CA PHE A 118 4.65 5.86 -32.24
C PHE A 118 4.01 4.71 -33.03
N VAL A 119 3.00 4.08 -32.43
CA VAL A 119 2.25 2.98 -33.04
C VAL A 119 0.87 3.47 -33.50
N ASP A 120 0.06 3.95 -32.57
CA ASP A 120 -1.30 4.40 -32.85
C ASP A 120 -1.81 5.34 -31.75
N SER A 121 -2.92 6.06 -32.03
CA SER A 121 -3.63 6.87 -31.04
C SER A 121 -5.13 6.88 -31.30
N VAL A 122 -5.92 6.89 -30.23
CA VAL A 122 -7.36 7.07 -30.27
C VAL A 122 -7.71 8.35 -29.54
N GLN A 123 -8.37 9.28 -30.20
CA GLN A 123 -8.78 10.56 -29.64
C GLN A 123 -10.30 10.55 -29.40
N ASN A 124 -10.72 10.30 -28.17
CA ASN A 124 -12.12 10.28 -27.76
C ASN A 124 -12.58 11.54 -26.99
N ALA A 125 -11.64 12.43 -26.65
CA ALA A 125 -11.90 13.71 -25.99
C ALA A 125 -11.00 14.80 -26.61
N PRO A 126 -11.35 15.34 -27.80
CA PRO A 126 -10.49 16.25 -28.55
C PRO A 126 -10.18 17.57 -27.83
N ASP A 127 -11.05 18.01 -26.92
CA ASP A 127 -10.87 19.22 -26.13
C ASP A 127 -10.08 19.01 -24.83
N SER A 128 -9.63 17.77 -24.57
CA SER A 128 -8.85 17.42 -23.38
C SER A 128 -7.36 17.32 -23.71
N ASP A 129 -6.54 17.91 -22.84
CA ASP A 129 -5.07 17.75 -22.87
C ASP A 129 -4.59 16.53 -22.05
N LEU A 130 -5.49 15.70 -21.52
CA LEU A 130 -5.18 14.52 -20.74
C LEU A 130 -4.99 13.31 -21.67
N TRP A 131 -3.88 12.62 -21.52
CA TRP A 131 -3.55 11.46 -22.32
C TRP A 131 -3.31 10.22 -21.43
N HIS A 132 -3.80 9.08 -21.89
CA HIS A 132 -3.40 7.78 -21.42
C HIS A 132 -2.39 7.21 -22.45
N THR A 133 -1.20 6.87 -21.97
CA THR A 133 -0.14 6.36 -22.83
C THR A 133 0.17 4.90 -22.49
N LEU A 134 0.08 4.01 -23.46
CA LEU A 134 0.54 2.63 -23.35
C LEU A 134 1.92 2.51 -24.00
N ILE A 135 2.90 2.02 -23.26
CA ILE A 135 4.25 1.72 -23.75
C ILE A 135 4.44 0.21 -23.75
N GLU A 136 4.54 -0.39 -24.93
CA GLU A 136 4.84 -1.81 -25.08
C GLU A 136 6.35 -1.98 -25.23
N ALA A 137 7.00 -2.46 -24.18
CA ALA A 137 8.46 -2.62 -24.14
C ALA A 137 8.89 -3.50 -22.96
N ASP A 138 10.17 -3.88 -22.91
CA ASP A 138 10.78 -4.29 -21.65
C ASP A 138 10.72 -3.13 -20.65
N ASN A 139 10.19 -3.43 -19.47
CA ASN A 139 9.91 -2.42 -18.44
C ASN A 139 11.16 -1.63 -18.02
N TYR A 140 12.34 -2.26 -17.95
CA TYR A 140 13.57 -1.58 -17.56
C TYR A 140 13.96 -0.50 -18.57
N HIS A 141 13.87 -0.81 -19.87
CA HIS A 141 14.19 0.14 -20.94
C HIS A 141 13.15 1.25 -21.06
N ALA A 142 11.86 0.93 -20.86
CA ALA A 142 10.81 1.94 -20.79
C ALA A 142 11.04 2.91 -19.63
N LEU A 143 11.39 2.40 -18.45
CA LEU A 143 11.70 3.23 -17.27
C LEU A 143 12.93 4.11 -17.49
N GLN A 144 13.97 3.63 -18.21
CA GLN A 144 15.13 4.46 -18.55
C GLN A 144 14.73 5.68 -19.36
N LEU A 145 13.87 5.50 -20.38
CA LEU A 145 13.37 6.60 -21.21
C LEU A 145 12.50 7.56 -20.40
N LEU A 146 11.58 7.02 -19.62
CA LEU A 146 10.70 7.84 -18.77
C LEU A 146 11.47 8.62 -17.72
N ALA A 147 12.51 8.03 -17.11
CA ALA A 147 13.36 8.70 -16.13
C ALA A 147 14.16 9.87 -16.74
N TYR A 148 14.39 9.85 -18.05
CA TYR A 148 14.96 10.97 -18.77
C TYR A 148 13.93 12.06 -19.12
N LEU A 149 12.70 11.63 -19.51
CA LEU A 149 11.65 12.55 -19.95
C LEU A 149 10.89 13.21 -18.80
N TYR A 150 10.68 12.49 -17.71
CA TYR A 150 9.81 12.89 -16.60
C TYR A 150 10.47 12.76 -15.21
N PRO A 151 11.72 13.21 -15.02
CA PRO A 151 12.40 13.10 -13.74
C PRO A 151 11.68 13.91 -12.66
N GLY A 152 11.29 13.27 -11.56
CA GLY A 152 10.63 13.93 -10.43
C GLY A 152 9.23 14.47 -10.71
N MET A 153 8.55 13.97 -11.76
CA MET A 153 7.26 14.50 -12.21
C MET A 153 6.09 13.52 -12.01
N VAL A 154 6.36 12.33 -11.52
CA VAL A 154 5.36 11.28 -11.36
C VAL A 154 4.83 11.29 -9.93
N ASP A 155 3.52 11.43 -9.77
CA ASP A 155 2.87 11.50 -8.46
C ASP A 155 2.51 10.12 -7.91
N CYS A 156 2.26 9.13 -8.78
CA CYS A 156 1.92 7.76 -8.37
C CYS A 156 2.52 6.74 -9.32
N ILE A 157 3.13 5.71 -8.76
CA ILE A 157 3.57 4.51 -9.48
C ILE A 157 2.91 3.30 -8.81
N TYR A 158 2.22 2.46 -9.61
CA TYR A 158 1.72 1.16 -9.19
C TYR A 158 2.51 0.07 -9.90
N ILE A 159 2.98 -0.92 -9.13
CA ILE A 159 3.75 -2.05 -9.66
C ILE A 159 3.14 -3.35 -9.17
N ASP A 160 3.00 -4.29 -10.09
CA ASP A 160 2.63 -5.67 -9.83
C ASP A 160 3.75 -6.57 -10.39
N PRO A 161 4.80 -6.82 -9.59
CA PRO A 161 5.94 -7.60 -10.03
C PRO A 161 5.60 -9.09 -10.06
N PRO A 162 6.39 -9.92 -10.78
CA PRO A 162 6.27 -11.37 -10.64
C PRO A 162 6.53 -11.78 -9.19
N TYR A 163 5.69 -12.66 -8.66
CA TYR A 163 5.72 -13.04 -7.22
C TYR A 163 6.82 -14.08 -6.91
N ASN A 164 7.59 -14.50 -7.92
CA ASN A 164 8.67 -15.47 -7.77
C ASN A 164 8.18 -16.82 -7.18
N SER A 165 6.98 -17.21 -7.59
CA SER A 165 6.30 -18.42 -7.08
C SER A 165 6.97 -19.72 -7.53
N GLY A 166 7.82 -19.66 -8.56
CA GLY A 166 8.42 -20.81 -9.23
C GLY A 166 7.52 -21.44 -10.30
N ALA A 167 6.37 -20.79 -10.61
CA ALA A 167 5.38 -21.24 -11.58
C ALA A 167 5.54 -20.53 -12.94
N THR A 168 6.73 -20.49 -13.52
CA THR A 168 7.01 -19.89 -14.84
C THR A 168 6.43 -18.47 -15.02
N ASP A 169 6.47 -17.68 -13.95
CA ASP A 169 5.88 -16.36 -13.87
C ASP A 169 6.81 -15.25 -14.38
N TRP A 170 8.11 -15.50 -14.45
CA TRP A 170 9.08 -14.55 -14.98
C TRP A 170 10.34 -15.21 -15.55
N LYS A 171 11.06 -14.48 -16.41
CA LYS A 171 12.27 -14.96 -17.08
C LYS A 171 13.51 -14.19 -16.61
N TYR A 172 14.63 -14.93 -16.48
CA TYR A 172 15.97 -14.39 -16.35
C TYR A 172 16.83 -14.96 -17.48
N ASN A 173 17.51 -14.12 -18.25
CA ASN A 173 18.22 -14.54 -19.47
C ASN A 173 17.36 -15.42 -20.40
N ASN A 174 16.14 -15.00 -20.66
CA ASN A 174 15.12 -15.71 -21.45
C ASN A 174 14.62 -17.04 -20.87
N ASN A 175 15.14 -17.52 -19.75
CA ASN A 175 14.61 -18.72 -19.10
C ASN A 175 13.70 -18.38 -17.95
N TYR A 176 12.62 -19.13 -17.81
CA TYR A 176 11.80 -19.08 -16.61
C TYR A 176 12.64 -19.47 -15.39
N VAL A 177 12.48 -18.73 -14.31
CA VAL A 177 13.16 -19.03 -13.05
C VAL A 177 12.42 -20.15 -12.34
N ASP A 178 13.11 -21.29 -12.15
CA ASP A 178 12.56 -22.47 -11.50
C ASP A 178 12.45 -22.27 -9.98
N GLY A 179 11.45 -22.91 -9.36
CA GLY A 179 11.28 -22.91 -7.91
C GLY A 179 12.44 -23.53 -7.12
N HIS A 180 13.25 -24.37 -7.77
CA HIS A 180 14.45 -25.02 -7.19
C HIS A 180 15.74 -24.23 -7.46
N ASP A 181 15.68 -23.12 -8.18
CA ASP A 181 16.85 -22.26 -8.40
C ASP A 181 17.31 -21.67 -7.06
N SER A 182 18.51 -22.03 -6.62
CA SER A 182 19.09 -21.55 -5.36
C SER A 182 19.32 -20.03 -5.34
N TYR A 183 19.43 -19.39 -6.49
CA TYR A 183 19.62 -17.94 -6.64
C TYR A 183 18.35 -17.18 -7.01
N ARG A 184 17.19 -17.82 -7.00
CA ARG A 184 15.93 -17.20 -7.45
C ARG A 184 15.62 -15.89 -6.72
N HIS A 185 15.84 -15.83 -5.41
CA HIS A 185 15.60 -14.63 -4.60
C HIS A 185 16.59 -13.51 -4.95
N SER A 186 17.88 -13.84 -5.12
CA SER A 186 18.92 -12.86 -5.52
C SER A 186 18.66 -12.31 -6.93
N LYS A 187 18.26 -13.17 -7.87
CA LYS A 187 17.87 -12.76 -9.22
C LYS A 187 16.68 -11.83 -9.22
N TRP A 188 15.67 -12.16 -8.40
CA TRP A 188 14.47 -11.34 -8.25
C TRP A 188 14.80 -9.97 -7.63
N LEU A 189 15.60 -9.96 -6.57
CA LEU A 189 16.05 -8.73 -5.92
C LEU A 189 16.86 -7.84 -6.88
N ALA A 190 17.78 -8.39 -7.64
CA ALA A 190 18.56 -7.63 -8.64
C ALA A 190 17.67 -7.03 -9.75
N MET A 191 16.66 -7.81 -10.20
CA MET A 191 15.65 -7.33 -11.15
C MET A 191 14.82 -6.17 -10.56
N MET A 192 14.38 -6.28 -9.32
CA MET A 192 13.58 -5.25 -8.64
C MET A 192 14.41 -4.02 -8.32
N GLU A 193 15.60 -4.16 -7.75
CA GLU A 193 16.50 -3.06 -7.38
C GLU A 193 16.74 -2.11 -8.55
N SER A 194 17.10 -2.65 -9.70
CA SER A 194 17.38 -1.86 -10.90
C SER A 194 16.17 -1.01 -11.34
N ARG A 195 14.96 -1.56 -11.23
CA ARG A 195 13.71 -0.89 -11.58
C ARG A 195 13.25 0.12 -10.54
N LEU A 196 13.41 -0.21 -9.26
CA LEU A 196 13.09 0.70 -8.15
C LEU A 196 13.99 1.95 -8.17
N HIS A 197 15.26 1.82 -8.52
CA HIS A 197 16.15 2.98 -8.70
C HIS A 197 15.69 3.90 -9.83
N LEU A 198 15.13 3.36 -10.91
CA LEU A 198 14.56 4.17 -11.99
C LEU A 198 13.21 4.78 -11.56
N ALA A 199 12.36 4.01 -10.91
CA ALA A 199 11.09 4.49 -10.36
C ALA A 199 11.33 5.66 -9.37
N LYS A 200 12.34 5.56 -8.51
CA LYS A 200 12.72 6.65 -7.59
C LYS A 200 13.08 7.94 -8.31
N LYS A 201 13.73 7.85 -9.49
CA LYS A 201 14.06 9.06 -10.29
C LYS A 201 12.83 9.71 -10.91
N LEU A 202 11.78 8.94 -11.15
CA LEU A 202 10.52 9.43 -11.72
C LEU A 202 9.65 10.12 -10.68
N LEU A 203 9.61 9.58 -9.45
CA LEU A 203 8.73 10.04 -8.39
C LEU A 203 9.02 11.48 -7.96
N ASN A 204 7.95 12.24 -7.77
CA ASN A 204 7.99 13.58 -7.20
C ASN A 204 8.46 13.51 -5.74
N PRO A 205 9.63 14.08 -5.39
CA PRO A 205 10.17 13.95 -4.03
C PRO A 205 9.35 14.70 -2.96
N ASN A 206 8.50 15.63 -3.37
CA ASN A 206 7.72 16.46 -2.44
C ASN A 206 6.37 15.85 -2.07
N SER A 207 5.76 15.08 -2.99
CA SER A 207 4.47 14.42 -2.74
C SER A 207 4.24 13.36 -3.80
N SER A 208 4.52 12.11 -3.47
CA SER A 208 4.24 10.97 -4.35
C SER A 208 4.13 9.66 -3.59
N VAL A 209 3.58 8.66 -4.25
CA VAL A 209 3.45 7.30 -3.70
C VAL A 209 3.85 6.24 -4.70
N LEU A 210 4.61 5.25 -4.23
CA LEU A 210 4.85 4.00 -4.95
C LEU A 210 4.06 2.89 -4.24
N ILE A 211 3.23 2.18 -5.00
CA ILE A 211 2.42 1.06 -4.51
C ILE A 211 2.90 -0.23 -5.17
N ILE A 212 3.20 -1.24 -4.38
CA ILE A 212 3.70 -2.53 -4.88
C ILE A 212 2.90 -3.66 -4.27
N THR A 213 2.31 -4.52 -5.11
CA THR A 213 1.68 -5.78 -4.67
C THR A 213 2.70 -6.90 -4.62
N ILE A 214 2.54 -7.81 -3.66
CA ILE A 214 3.43 -8.96 -3.51
C ILE A 214 2.75 -10.06 -2.66
N ASP A 215 3.21 -11.30 -2.79
CA ASP A 215 2.76 -12.42 -1.97
C ASP A 215 3.75 -12.78 -0.83
N GLU A 216 3.44 -13.88 -0.15
CA GLU A 216 4.26 -14.38 0.96
C GLU A 216 5.66 -14.87 0.56
N LYS A 217 5.98 -14.98 -0.72
CA LYS A 217 7.29 -15.47 -1.18
C LYS A 217 8.39 -14.42 -1.07
N GLU A 218 8.06 -13.18 -1.43
CA GLU A 218 9.06 -12.12 -1.55
C GLU A 218 8.77 -10.88 -0.68
N TYR A 219 7.66 -10.82 0.08
CA TYR A 219 7.31 -9.61 0.82
C TYR A 219 8.37 -9.15 1.83
N LEU A 220 9.07 -10.11 2.48
CA LEU A 220 10.15 -9.78 3.43
C LEU A 220 11.36 -9.18 2.70
N HIS A 221 11.77 -9.80 1.59
CA HIS A 221 12.89 -9.33 0.78
C HIS A 221 12.59 -7.96 0.16
N LEU A 222 11.37 -7.80 -0.36
CA LEU A 222 10.90 -6.53 -0.91
C LEU A 222 10.90 -5.44 0.16
N GLY A 223 10.39 -5.73 1.36
CA GLY A 223 10.37 -4.76 2.47
C GLY A 223 11.77 -4.23 2.80
N CYS A 224 12.76 -5.13 2.94
CA CYS A 224 14.15 -4.74 3.17
C CYS A 224 14.73 -3.93 2.01
N LEU A 225 14.45 -4.32 0.76
CA LEU A 225 14.91 -3.61 -0.43
C LEU A 225 14.30 -2.20 -0.52
N LEU A 226 13.04 -2.05 -0.16
CA LEU A 226 12.37 -0.74 -0.13
C LEU A 226 12.96 0.18 0.94
N GLU A 227 13.24 -0.34 2.15
CA GLU A 227 13.90 0.44 3.20
C GLU A 227 15.30 0.91 2.77
N GLU A 228 16.02 0.11 2.00
CA GLU A 228 17.34 0.47 1.47
C GLU A 228 17.24 1.48 0.33
N THR A 229 16.31 1.26 -0.60
CA THR A 229 16.15 2.11 -1.79
C THR A 229 15.54 3.47 -1.45
N PHE A 230 14.59 3.51 -0.50
CA PHE A 230 13.82 4.71 -0.12
C PHE A 230 13.96 5.04 1.37
N PRO A 231 15.17 5.30 1.87
CA PRO A 231 15.40 5.56 3.30
C PRO A 231 14.70 6.82 3.83
N GLU A 232 14.29 7.71 2.94
CA GLU A 232 13.57 8.95 3.25
C GLU A 232 12.05 8.79 3.27
N ALA A 233 11.52 7.68 2.74
CA ALA A 233 10.09 7.47 2.59
C ALA A 233 9.43 6.93 3.86
N ASN A 234 8.12 7.18 3.97
CA ASN A 234 7.27 6.47 4.93
C ASN A 234 6.75 5.19 4.26
N ILE A 235 7.25 4.03 4.71
CA ILE A 235 6.92 2.73 4.15
C ILE A 235 5.88 2.05 5.05
N GLN A 236 4.73 1.68 4.48
CA GLN A 236 3.67 0.96 5.18
C GLN A 236 3.27 -0.28 4.39
N MET A 237 3.19 -1.42 5.08
CA MET A 237 2.65 -2.64 4.52
C MET A 237 1.18 -2.78 4.92
N VAL A 238 0.34 -3.06 3.93
CA VAL A 238 -1.08 -3.39 4.08
C VAL A 238 -1.28 -4.85 3.72
N THR A 239 -2.06 -5.56 4.53
CA THR A 239 -2.50 -6.93 4.25
C THR A 239 -3.89 -6.89 3.64
N SER A 240 -4.07 -7.43 2.44
CA SER A 240 -5.36 -7.54 1.78
C SER A 240 -5.87 -8.98 1.80
N VAL A 241 -7.07 -9.19 2.31
CA VAL A 241 -7.73 -10.50 2.27
C VAL A 241 -8.36 -10.70 0.89
N ILE A 242 -7.72 -11.54 0.08
CA ILE A 242 -8.13 -11.80 -1.31
C ILE A 242 -9.14 -12.95 -1.44
N SER A 243 -9.20 -13.83 -0.44
CA SER A 243 -10.15 -14.95 -0.43
C SER A 243 -10.40 -15.45 1.00
N GLY A 244 -11.60 -15.24 1.52
CA GLY A 244 -11.98 -15.74 2.85
C GLY A 244 -11.99 -17.27 2.98
N LYS A 245 -12.02 -18.02 1.86
CA LYS A 245 -11.93 -19.49 1.86
C LYS A 245 -10.51 -20.00 2.03
N GLY A 246 -9.52 -19.17 1.66
CA GLY A 246 -8.11 -19.55 1.66
C GLY A 246 -7.74 -20.63 0.64
N VAL A 247 -6.45 -20.81 0.45
CA VAL A 247 -5.86 -21.92 -0.31
C VAL A 247 -5.23 -22.86 0.69
N SER A 248 -5.79 -24.08 0.80
CA SER A 248 -5.25 -25.12 1.68
C SER A 248 -3.92 -25.63 1.15
N ARG A 249 -2.96 -25.81 2.08
CA ARG A 249 -1.64 -26.40 1.80
C ARG A 249 -1.32 -27.42 2.88
N ASP A 250 -0.79 -28.56 2.48
CA ASP A 250 -0.45 -29.63 3.42
C ASP A 250 0.60 -29.15 4.44
N GLY A 251 0.27 -29.29 5.73
CA GLY A 251 1.16 -28.95 6.83
C GLY A 251 1.37 -27.45 7.06
N GLN A 252 0.61 -26.58 6.40
CA GLN A 252 0.71 -25.12 6.53
C GLN A 252 -0.65 -24.49 6.81
N PHE A 253 -0.65 -23.25 7.32
CA PHE A 253 -1.88 -22.45 7.39
C PHE A 253 -2.39 -22.13 6.00
N SER A 254 -3.73 -22.08 5.84
CA SER A 254 -4.35 -21.66 4.59
C SER A 254 -4.04 -20.20 4.30
N ARG A 255 -3.56 -19.90 3.10
CA ARG A 255 -3.31 -18.55 2.64
C ARG A 255 -4.64 -17.88 2.28
N VAL A 256 -4.86 -16.69 2.80
CA VAL A 256 -6.05 -15.86 2.54
C VAL A 256 -5.68 -14.46 2.05
N GLU A 257 -4.40 -14.09 2.09
CA GLU A 257 -3.93 -12.71 1.95
C GLU A 257 -2.88 -12.54 0.85
N GLU A 258 -2.75 -11.28 0.42
CA GLU A 258 -1.63 -10.69 -0.30
C GLU A 258 -1.23 -9.37 0.38
N TYR A 259 -0.06 -8.86 0.03
CA TYR A 259 0.52 -7.67 0.66
C TYR A 259 0.65 -6.54 -0.34
N LEU A 260 0.43 -5.31 0.15
CA LEU A 260 0.69 -4.08 -0.61
C LEU A 260 1.67 -3.22 0.19
N PHE A 261 2.74 -2.80 -0.43
CA PHE A 261 3.63 -1.79 0.14
C PHE A 261 3.25 -0.42 -0.41
N PHE A 262 3.03 0.53 0.50
CA PHE A 262 2.87 1.94 0.20
C PHE A 262 4.13 2.67 0.61
N VAL A 263 4.85 3.21 -0.35
CA VAL A 263 6.09 3.97 -0.15
C VAL A 263 5.78 5.42 -0.46
N SER A 264 5.53 6.22 0.57
CA SER A 264 5.14 7.63 0.45
C SER A 264 6.34 8.54 0.59
N LEU A 265 6.53 9.44 -0.36
CA LEU A 265 7.59 10.47 -0.39
C LEU A 265 6.99 11.84 -0.07
N GLY A 266 7.73 12.63 0.71
CA GLY A 266 7.32 13.99 1.09
C GLY A 266 6.01 14.03 1.88
N ASP A 267 5.19 15.05 1.61
CA ASP A 267 3.94 15.32 2.31
C ASP A 267 2.74 14.62 1.64
N MET A 268 2.82 13.30 1.44
CA MET A 268 1.71 12.52 0.88
C MET A 268 0.70 12.17 1.98
N PRO A 269 -0.50 12.81 2.04
CA PRO A 269 -1.48 12.53 3.06
C PRO A 269 -2.24 11.22 2.81
N ILE A 270 -2.55 10.50 3.88
CA ILE A 270 -3.55 9.42 3.82
C ILE A 270 -4.91 10.03 4.10
N LEU A 271 -5.74 10.07 3.08
CA LEU A 271 -7.10 10.59 3.18
C LEU A 271 -8.00 9.63 3.96
N GLN A 272 -9.03 10.18 4.56
CA GLN A 272 -10.10 9.40 5.17
C GLN A 272 -11.05 8.89 4.08
N LEU A 273 -11.64 7.74 4.30
CA LEU A 273 -12.57 7.07 3.39
C LEU A 273 -13.91 6.82 4.10
N GLU A 274 -14.96 6.59 3.36
CA GLU A 274 -16.27 6.17 3.90
C GLU A 274 -16.19 4.82 4.65
N LYS A 275 -15.18 4.01 4.35
CA LYS A 275 -14.96 2.68 4.92
C LYS A 275 -13.58 2.56 5.57
N ASN A 276 -13.51 1.87 6.71
CA ASN A 276 -12.23 1.57 7.36
C ASN A 276 -11.46 0.39 6.73
N MET A 277 -11.99 -0.23 5.68
CA MET A 277 -11.44 -1.36 4.93
C MET A 277 -11.31 -2.67 5.73
N LEU A 278 -11.71 -2.72 7.00
CA LEU A 278 -11.58 -3.90 7.85
C LEU A 278 -12.87 -4.71 8.00
N ASN A 279 -14.02 -4.06 7.97
CA ASN A 279 -15.31 -4.69 8.23
C ASN A 279 -16.23 -4.61 7.03
N ASP A 280 -17.04 -5.65 6.84
CA ASP A 280 -18.17 -5.65 5.91
C ASP A 280 -19.17 -4.55 6.30
N SER A 281 -19.21 -3.49 5.50
CA SER A 281 -20.23 -2.44 5.63
C SER A 281 -21.62 -2.91 5.14
N ASN A 282 -21.71 -4.13 4.57
CA ASN A 282 -22.95 -4.69 4.04
C ASN A 282 -23.82 -5.47 5.05
N LYS A 283 -23.49 -5.42 6.33
CA LYS A 283 -24.53 -5.67 7.33
C LYS A 283 -25.36 -4.39 7.43
N GLU A 284 -26.25 -4.19 6.49
CA GLU A 284 -27.46 -3.40 6.70
C GLU A 284 -28.14 -4.00 7.93
N SER A 285 -27.76 -3.56 9.12
CA SER A 285 -28.63 -3.69 10.25
C SER A 285 -29.84 -2.80 9.93
N ASN A 286 -31.03 -3.38 9.84
CA ASN A 286 -32.31 -2.66 9.77
C ASN A 286 -32.59 -1.80 11.02
N THR A 287 -31.58 -1.57 11.86
CA THR A 287 -31.57 -0.63 12.98
C THR A 287 -30.96 0.69 12.48
N LYS A 288 -31.62 1.80 12.75
CA LYS A 288 -31.09 3.16 12.51
C LYS A 288 -29.60 3.19 12.86
N LYS A 289 -28.77 3.59 11.90
CA LYS A 289 -27.33 3.70 12.09
C LYS A 289 -27.08 4.69 13.23
N ASN A 290 -26.47 4.24 14.30
CA ASN A 290 -26.09 5.09 15.42
C ASN A 290 -24.59 5.38 15.31
N ASP A 291 -24.24 6.60 14.96
CA ASP A 291 -22.84 7.01 14.76
C ASP A 291 -22.18 7.42 16.09
N ILE A 292 -22.93 7.44 17.20
CA ILE A 292 -22.40 7.74 18.55
C ILE A 292 -21.86 6.48 19.22
N GLU A 293 -20.55 6.46 19.46
CA GLU A 293 -19.86 5.37 20.16
C GLU A 293 -19.54 5.73 21.61
N PHE A 294 -20.14 4.99 22.54
CA PHE A 294 -19.83 5.08 23.95
C PHE A 294 -18.69 4.14 24.36
N LEU A 295 -17.62 4.68 24.89
CA LEU A 295 -16.48 3.92 25.38
C LEU A 295 -16.67 3.47 26.83
N GLY A 296 -15.93 2.44 27.24
CA GLY A 296 -15.90 2.00 28.64
C GLY A 296 -15.23 3.05 29.52
N PHE A 297 -15.93 3.50 30.57
CA PHE A 297 -15.44 4.56 31.45
C PHE A 297 -14.27 4.13 32.33
N ARG A 298 -14.20 2.85 32.72
CA ARG A 298 -13.08 2.30 33.48
C ARG A 298 -11.87 2.05 32.55
N ARG A 299 -10.70 2.53 32.94
CA ARG A 299 -9.43 2.25 32.23
C ARG A 299 -9.01 0.79 32.40
N ARG A 300 -8.66 0.11 31.29
CA ARG A 300 -8.35 -1.33 31.25
C ARG A 300 -6.86 -1.67 31.28
N ASN A 301 -5.96 -0.72 31.06
CA ASN A 301 -4.53 -0.97 30.94
C ASN A 301 -3.91 -1.42 32.27
N LYS A 302 -2.94 -2.34 32.23
CA LYS A 302 -2.32 -3.00 33.40
C LYS A 302 -1.71 -2.04 34.44
N GLY A 303 -1.33 -0.82 34.08
CA GLY A 303 -0.73 0.19 34.98
C GLY A 303 -1.72 1.15 35.63
N ASN A 304 -3.03 1.03 35.40
CA ASN A 304 -4.04 1.99 35.85
C ASN A 304 -4.69 1.56 37.18
N PHE A 305 -3.92 1.59 38.26
CA PHE A 305 -4.39 1.34 39.60
C PHE A 305 -4.73 2.64 40.34
N ARG A 306 -5.58 2.56 41.38
CA ARG A 306 -5.93 3.66 42.25
C ARG A 306 -4.70 4.41 42.79
N THR A 307 -3.65 3.67 43.18
CA THR A 307 -2.40 4.23 43.70
C THR A 307 -1.65 5.12 42.71
N SER A 308 -1.81 4.89 41.40
CA SER A 308 -1.14 5.68 40.38
C SER A 308 -1.82 7.01 40.07
N ARG A 309 -3.15 7.08 40.25
CA ARG A 309 -3.96 8.29 40.00
C ARG A 309 -5.15 8.35 40.96
N PRO A 310 -4.93 8.68 42.23
CA PRO A 310 -5.99 8.66 43.25
C PRO A 310 -7.16 9.58 42.93
N ASN A 311 -6.94 10.71 42.26
CA ASN A 311 -8.00 11.64 41.84
C ASN A 311 -8.98 11.07 40.80
N GLN A 312 -8.76 9.87 40.30
CA GLN A 312 -9.65 9.18 39.34
C GLN A 312 -10.34 7.97 39.96
N PHE A 313 -10.32 7.87 41.30
CA PHE A 313 -11.01 6.83 42.05
C PHE A 313 -12.13 7.44 42.95
N TYR A 314 -13.36 7.33 42.47
CA TYR A 314 -14.57 7.90 43.08
C TYR A 314 -15.81 7.07 42.73
N PRO A 315 -16.93 7.18 43.49
CA PRO A 315 -18.16 6.49 43.14
C PRO A 315 -18.93 7.23 42.05
N VAL A 316 -19.47 6.49 41.10
CA VAL A 316 -20.59 6.91 40.26
C VAL A 316 -21.86 6.43 40.97
N ILE A 317 -22.67 7.35 41.47
CA ILE A 317 -23.84 7.07 42.30
C ILE A 317 -25.04 6.87 41.37
N VAL A 318 -25.64 5.69 41.45
CA VAL A 318 -26.75 5.28 40.58
C VAL A 318 -27.94 4.86 41.38
N ASP A 319 -29.14 5.07 40.85
CA ASP A 319 -30.38 4.60 41.43
C ASP A 319 -30.47 3.07 41.43
N ASN A 320 -31.04 2.48 42.48
CA ASN A 320 -31.12 1.03 42.64
C ASN A 320 -32.16 0.36 41.75
N GLU A 321 -33.20 1.05 41.31
CA GLU A 321 -34.29 0.49 40.56
C GLU A 321 -33.91 0.35 39.08
N ASP A 322 -33.47 1.44 38.45
CA ASP A 322 -33.23 1.49 36.99
C ASP A 322 -31.78 1.75 36.58
N GLY A 323 -30.90 2.06 37.56
CA GLY A 323 -29.48 2.24 37.30
C GLY A 323 -29.11 3.57 36.63
N HIS A 324 -30.02 4.57 36.59
CA HIS A 324 -29.63 5.88 36.07
C HIS A 324 -28.61 6.56 37.02
N ILE A 325 -27.74 7.41 36.46
CA ILE A 325 -26.73 8.10 37.25
C ILE A 325 -27.37 9.30 37.96
N VAL A 326 -27.38 9.25 39.27
CA VAL A 326 -27.91 10.33 40.13
C VAL A 326 -26.87 11.42 40.33
N SER A 327 -25.63 11.04 40.62
CA SER A 327 -24.54 11.99 40.86
C SER A 327 -23.14 11.35 40.76
N ILE A 328 -22.12 12.19 40.78
CA ILE A 328 -20.71 11.79 40.83
C ILE A 328 -20.12 12.21 42.17
N GLY A 329 -19.64 11.23 42.94
CA GLY A 329 -18.97 11.49 44.22
C GLY A 329 -17.59 12.12 44.05
N ASP A 330 -16.98 12.50 45.15
CA ASP A 330 -15.63 13.04 45.18
C ASP A 330 -14.59 11.91 45.19
N ALA A 331 -13.39 12.23 44.67
CA ALA A 331 -12.28 11.29 44.68
C ALA A 331 -11.82 11.03 46.11
N ILE A 332 -11.56 9.76 46.44
CA ILE A 332 -11.06 9.38 47.76
C ILE A 332 -9.59 8.97 47.69
N THR A 333 -8.81 9.42 48.66
CA THR A 333 -7.39 9.09 48.81
C THR A 333 -7.19 7.61 49.14
N PRO A 334 -6.01 7.01 48.85
CA PRO A 334 -5.77 5.58 49.05
C PRO A 334 -5.95 5.08 50.51
N ASP A 335 -5.86 5.97 51.49
CA ASP A 335 -6.04 5.70 52.90
C ASP A 335 -7.52 5.55 53.30
N ILE A 336 -8.46 6.04 52.51
CA ILE A 336 -9.91 5.92 52.76
C ILE A 336 -10.42 4.62 52.08
N ASN A 337 -11.09 3.78 52.88
CA ASN A 337 -11.74 2.60 52.32
C ASN A 337 -13.04 2.99 51.60
N ARG A 338 -13.26 2.48 50.40
CA ARG A 338 -14.48 2.76 49.62
C ARG A 338 -15.78 2.33 50.30
N VAL A 339 -15.74 1.38 51.22
CA VAL A 339 -16.92 0.92 52.00
C VAL A 339 -17.34 1.92 53.06
N ASP A 340 -16.44 2.82 53.48
CA ASP A 340 -16.72 3.84 54.49
C ASP A 340 -17.30 5.11 53.85
N VAL A 341 -17.47 5.15 52.53
CA VAL A 341 -18.06 6.29 51.83
C VAL A 341 -19.59 6.21 51.92
N GLU A 342 -20.19 7.25 52.44
CA GLU A 342 -21.65 7.35 52.54
C GLU A 342 -22.28 7.49 51.15
N ILE A 343 -23.20 6.56 50.84
CA ILE A 343 -23.99 6.58 49.59
C ILE A 343 -25.44 6.86 50.00
N PRO A 344 -26.15 7.75 49.29
CA PRO A 344 -27.56 8.07 49.60
C PRO A 344 -28.46 6.82 49.63
N GLU A 345 -29.49 6.86 50.50
CA GLU A 345 -30.47 5.79 50.57
C GLU A 345 -31.19 5.61 49.21
N GLY A 346 -31.42 4.37 48.79
CA GLY A 346 -31.97 4.07 47.47
C GLY A 346 -30.95 4.07 46.33
N CYS A 347 -29.65 4.37 46.59
CA CYS A 347 -28.61 4.42 45.58
C CYS A 347 -27.50 3.38 45.82
N THR A 348 -26.72 3.13 44.79
CA THR A 348 -25.51 2.31 44.84
C THR A 348 -24.34 3.08 44.24
N GLY A 349 -23.16 2.98 44.87
CA GLY A 349 -21.90 3.53 44.34
C GLY A 349 -21.19 2.54 43.43
N LEU A 350 -21.13 2.82 42.12
CA LEU A 350 -20.32 2.06 41.18
C LEU A 350 -18.87 2.54 41.20
N TRP A 351 -17.96 1.65 41.54
CA TRP A 351 -16.52 1.90 41.63
C TRP A 351 -15.78 1.30 40.45
N PRO A 352 -14.62 1.84 40.06
CA PRO A 352 -13.83 1.31 38.95
C PRO A 352 -13.07 0.02 39.31
N LEU A 353 -13.80 -1.04 39.61
CA LEU A 353 -13.25 -2.35 39.95
C LEU A 353 -13.08 -3.23 38.70
N ASP A 354 -12.00 -4.01 38.64
CA ASP A 354 -11.88 -5.05 37.63
C ASP A 354 -12.64 -6.33 38.07
N PRO A 355 -12.73 -7.35 37.17
CA PRO A 355 -13.45 -8.59 37.50
C PRO A 355 -12.87 -9.37 38.70
N SER A 356 -11.60 -9.11 39.06
CA SER A 356 -10.97 -9.69 40.29
C SER A 356 -11.25 -8.89 41.54
N GLY A 357 -11.97 -7.75 41.44
CA GLY A 357 -12.24 -6.83 42.55
C GLY A 357 -11.10 -5.83 42.80
N SER A 358 -10.06 -5.81 41.98
CA SER A 358 -8.94 -4.88 42.13
C SER A 358 -9.37 -3.45 41.77
N GLU A 359 -8.90 -2.49 42.57
CA GLU A 359 -9.22 -1.07 42.42
C GLU A 359 -8.46 -0.45 41.27
N ARG A 360 -9.19 -0.02 40.27
CA ARG A 360 -8.72 0.64 39.05
C ARG A 360 -9.04 2.14 39.11
N ILE A 361 -9.04 2.80 37.98
CA ILE A 361 -9.41 4.22 37.87
C ILE A 361 -10.41 4.45 36.74
N TRP A 362 -11.19 5.52 36.88
CA TRP A 362 -11.98 6.05 35.78
C TRP A 362 -11.13 6.76 34.72
N SER A 363 -11.73 7.10 33.59
CA SER A 363 -11.02 7.75 32.48
C SER A 363 -10.73 9.23 32.73
N VAL A 364 -11.57 9.89 33.53
CA VAL A 364 -11.48 11.33 33.85
C VAL A 364 -11.62 11.56 35.36
N VAL A 365 -11.34 12.78 35.81
CA VAL A 365 -11.52 13.23 37.19
C VAL A 365 -13.01 13.57 37.49
N PRO A 366 -13.47 13.65 38.78
CA PRO A 366 -14.86 13.88 39.11
C PRO A 366 -15.46 15.13 38.49
N GLU A 367 -14.71 16.22 38.40
CA GLU A 367 -15.16 17.49 37.84
C GLU A 367 -15.54 17.33 36.37
N THR A 368 -14.70 16.64 35.59
CA THR A 368 -14.99 16.33 34.18
C THR A 368 -16.16 15.37 34.06
N ALA A 369 -16.24 14.36 34.93
CA ALA A 369 -17.35 13.40 34.94
C ALA A 369 -18.70 14.08 35.19
N ARG A 370 -18.76 15.09 36.10
CA ARG A 370 -19.96 15.87 36.34
C ARG A 370 -20.41 16.66 35.11
N ILE A 371 -19.47 17.28 34.41
CA ILE A 371 -19.76 17.98 33.13
C ILE A 371 -20.30 17.00 32.08
N LEU A 372 -19.70 15.81 31.97
CA LEU A 372 -20.19 14.79 31.06
C LEU A 372 -21.58 14.28 31.43
N LEU A 373 -21.87 14.15 32.72
CA LEU A 373 -23.20 13.78 33.23
C LEU A 373 -24.22 14.86 32.88
N GLU A 374 -23.92 16.13 33.17
CA GLU A 374 -24.80 17.27 32.88
C GLU A 374 -25.13 17.38 31.39
N LYS A 375 -24.15 17.12 30.50
CA LYS A 375 -24.35 17.07 29.04
C LYS A 375 -25.08 15.81 28.57
N GLY A 376 -25.29 14.80 29.43
CA GLY A 376 -25.86 13.50 29.08
C GLY A 376 -24.88 12.58 28.30
N TYR A 377 -23.58 12.77 28.47
CA TYR A 377 -22.51 12.04 27.81
C TYR A 377 -21.91 10.90 28.65
N LEU A 378 -22.56 10.61 29.78
CA LEU A 378 -22.23 9.53 30.70
C LEU A 378 -23.49 8.72 31.00
N LYS A 379 -23.43 7.38 30.90
CA LYS A 379 -24.57 6.51 31.18
C LYS A 379 -24.15 5.16 31.73
N VAL A 380 -25.07 4.45 32.36
CA VAL A 380 -24.91 3.06 32.76
C VAL A 380 -25.64 2.17 31.74
N ILE A 381 -25.03 1.06 31.43
CA ILE A 381 -25.63 0.02 30.59
C ILE A 381 -25.58 -1.33 31.31
N ASN A 382 -26.45 -2.25 30.91
CA ASN A 382 -26.56 -3.59 31.50
C ASN A 382 -26.71 -3.55 33.01
N TRP A 383 -27.64 -2.69 33.51
CA TRP A 383 -27.94 -2.60 34.92
C TRP A 383 -28.65 -3.87 35.36
N ASP A 384 -28.20 -4.41 36.49
CA ASP A 384 -28.81 -5.52 37.22
C ASP A 384 -29.19 -5.00 38.60
N SER A 385 -30.49 -4.79 38.85
CA SER A 385 -31.03 -4.22 40.10
C SER A 385 -30.89 -5.19 41.29
N GLU A 386 -30.86 -6.50 41.07
CA GLU A 386 -30.69 -7.49 42.13
C GLU A 386 -29.22 -7.55 42.59
N LEU A 387 -28.29 -7.61 41.64
CA LEU A 387 -26.87 -7.64 41.94
C LEU A 387 -26.27 -6.25 42.11
N ARG A 388 -27.02 -5.18 41.84
CA ARG A 388 -26.60 -3.77 41.89
C ARG A 388 -25.31 -3.52 41.11
N LYS A 389 -25.28 -4.02 39.84
CA LYS A 389 -24.14 -3.97 38.96
C LYS A 389 -24.50 -3.41 37.59
N GLY A 390 -23.59 -2.65 37.04
CA GLY A 390 -23.72 -2.10 35.68
C GLY A 390 -22.38 -1.67 35.12
N SER A 391 -22.36 -1.33 33.86
CA SER A 391 -21.16 -0.83 33.18
C SER A 391 -21.31 0.64 32.83
N VAL A 392 -20.46 1.47 33.42
CA VAL A 392 -20.43 2.91 33.10
C VAL A 392 -19.76 3.14 31.76
N LYS A 393 -20.43 3.91 30.92
CA LYS A 393 -19.98 4.29 29.60
C LYS A 393 -19.98 5.81 29.44
N TYR A 394 -19.08 6.33 28.58
CA TYR A 394 -18.94 7.77 28.34
C TYR A 394 -18.58 8.07 26.89
N LEU A 395 -18.85 9.31 26.46
CA LEU A 395 -18.34 9.84 25.20
C LEU A 395 -16.93 10.38 25.40
N ALA A 396 -15.99 9.96 24.55
CA ALA A 396 -14.62 10.46 24.58
C ALA A 396 -14.52 11.88 24.00
N ASP A 397 -13.43 12.58 24.33
CA ASP A 397 -13.23 14.00 23.99
C ASP A 397 -13.42 14.31 22.51
N GLY A 398 -12.98 13.41 21.60
CA GLY A 398 -13.19 13.58 20.16
C GLY A 398 -14.67 13.62 19.78
N MET A 399 -15.46 12.66 20.29
CA MET A 399 -16.90 12.60 20.05
C MET A 399 -17.63 13.82 20.66
N VAL A 400 -17.19 14.25 21.84
CA VAL A 400 -17.74 15.47 22.48
C VAL A 400 -17.47 16.70 21.64
N GLN A 401 -16.25 16.84 21.09
CA GLN A 401 -15.90 17.94 20.20
C GLN A 401 -16.70 17.91 18.89
N ASP A 402 -16.91 16.73 18.32
CA ASP A 402 -17.70 16.58 17.09
C ASP A 402 -19.17 16.99 17.32
N ILE A 403 -19.73 16.66 18.49
CA ILE A 403 -21.08 17.10 18.87
C ILE A 403 -21.11 18.62 19.14
N ASP A 404 -20.16 19.14 19.92
CA ASP A 404 -20.09 20.56 20.26
C ASP A 404 -19.86 21.44 19.01
N ASN A 405 -19.18 20.93 17.98
CA ASN A 405 -18.95 21.57 16.69
C ASN A 405 -20.08 21.37 15.67
N GLY A 406 -21.11 20.59 15.99
CA GLY A 406 -22.22 20.30 15.09
C GLY A 406 -21.91 19.32 13.96
N VAL A 407 -20.78 18.62 14.02
CA VAL A 407 -20.42 17.54 13.08
C VAL A 407 -21.31 16.31 13.32
N ILE A 408 -21.65 16.06 14.59
CA ILE A 408 -22.62 15.03 14.98
C ILE A 408 -23.84 15.68 15.61
N VAL A 409 -25.02 15.28 15.14
CA VAL A 409 -26.32 15.70 15.65
C VAL A 409 -26.90 14.60 16.54
N ILE A 410 -27.35 14.98 17.74
CA ILE A 410 -28.01 14.05 18.65
C ILE A 410 -29.46 13.86 18.21
N ASP A 411 -29.86 12.61 17.95
CA ASP A 411 -31.21 12.26 17.53
C ASP A 411 -32.15 12.03 18.73
N GLU A 412 -31.63 11.32 19.73
CA GLU A 412 -32.47 10.83 20.84
C GLU A 412 -31.72 10.86 22.16
N ARG A 413 -32.44 11.25 23.20
CA ARG A 413 -32.00 11.17 24.60
C ARG A 413 -33.00 10.35 25.41
N ASP A 414 -32.53 9.70 26.47
CA ASP A 414 -33.42 9.04 27.42
C ASP A 414 -34.16 10.05 28.32
N GLN A 415 -35.04 9.53 29.19
CA GLN A 415 -35.81 10.35 30.15
C GLN A 415 -34.96 11.11 31.17
N TYR A 416 -33.69 10.74 31.32
CA TYR A 416 -32.71 11.39 32.21
C TYR A 416 -31.74 12.30 31.47
N GLY A 417 -31.94 12.48 30.19
CA GLY A 417 -31.12 13.34 29.31
C GLY A 417 -29.87 12.70 28.75
N ALA A 418 -29.62 11.41 29.05
CA ALA A 418 -28.45 10.73 28.46
C ALA A 418 -28.67 10.41 26.98
N VAL A 419 -27.62 10.61 26.18
CA VAL A 419 -27.68 10.41 24.74
C VAL A 419 -27.85 8.92 24.40
N ILE A 420 -28.83 8.63 23.55
CA ILE A 420 -29.11 7.28 23.02
C ILE A 420 -28.49 7.13 21.64
N SER A 421 -28.80 8.05 20.73
CA SER A 421 -28.39 7.97 19.32
C SER A 421 -28.11 9.34 18.71
N GLY A 422 -27.36 9.33 17.62
CA GLY A 422 -27.07 10.48 16.79
C GLY A 422 -26.45 10.06 15.46
N HIS A 423 -26.33 11.00 14.55
CA HIS A 423 -25.79 10.80 13.20
C HIS A 423 -24.87 11.96 12.80
N TYR A 424 -24.00 11.75 11.83
CA TYR A 424 -23.23 12.82 11.22
C TYR A 424 -24.15 13.79 10.47
N ALA A 425 -23.96 15.09 10.69
CA ALA A 425 -24.75 16.14 10.04
C ALA A 425 -24.63 16.11 8.50
N ASN A 426 -23.46 15.72 8.00
CA ASN A 426 -23.21 15.49 6.59
C ASN A 426 -22.63 14.09 6.41
N ASP A 427 -23.08 13.36 5.41
CA ASP A 427 -22.55 12.02 5.08
C ASP A 427 -21.05 12.07 4.72
N GLU A 428 -20.57 13.20 4.20
CA GLU A 428 -19.15 13.43 3.90
C GLU A 428 -18.25 13.50 5.13
N ASP A 429 -18.79 13.84 6.29
CA ASP A 429 -18.05 13.91 7.57
C ASP A 429 -17.87 12.52 8.21
N ASN A 430 -18.64 11.51 7.78
CA ASN A 430 -18.56 10.14 8.26
C ASN A 430 -17.41 9.38 7.59
N THR A 431 -16.21 9.93 7.70
CA THR A 431 -15.01 9.34 7.10
C THR A 431 -14.14 8.66 8.14
N LEU A 432 -13.58 7.53 7.75
CA LEU A 432 -12.76 6.68 8.59
C LEU A 432 -11.35 6.58 8.04
N ARG A 433 -10.37 6.63 8.92
CA ARG A 433 -8.99 6.37 8.50
C ARG A 433 -8.85 4.91 8.08
N PRO A 434 -8.41 4.61 6.84
CA PRO A 434 -8.20 3.24 6.38
C PRO A 434 -7.19 2.52 7.27
N ARG A 435 -7.46 1.25 7.55
CA ARG A 435 -6.60 0.39 8.39
C ARG A 435 -5.64 -0.40 7.51
N ARG A 436 -4.59 -0.97 8.12
CA ARG A 436 -3.59 -1.78 7.41
C ARG A 436 -4.01 -3.23 7.13
N VAL A 437 -5.22 -3.62 7.50
CA VAL A 437 -5.82 -4.90 7.11
C VAL A 437 -7.08 -4.57 6.33
N TRP A 438 -7.11 -4.98 5.08
CA TRP A 438 -8.22 -4.79 4.16
C TRP A 438 -8.96 -6.11 4.01
N ASN A 439 -10.19 -6.15 4.48
CA ASN A 439 -11.06 -7.31 4.44
C ASN A 439 -12.47 -6.91 3.94
N ASP A 440 -12.48 -6.25 2.79
CA ASP A 440 -13.73 -5.92 2.08
C ASP A 440 -13.99 -7.01 1.02
N PRO A 441 -15.20 -7.52 0.88
CA PRO A 441 -15.55 -8.51 -0.15
C PRO A 441 -15.21 -8.09 -1.58
N THR A 442 -15.16 -6.78 -1.84
CA THR A 442 -14.77 -6.23 -3.14
C THR A 442 -13.31 -6.49 -3.50
N HIS A 443 -12.46 -6.83 -2.52
CA HIS A 443 -11.06 -7.24 -2.76
C HIS A 443 -10.93 -8.71 -3.17
N ASN A 444 -12.03 -9.46 -3.22
CA ASN A 444 -11.99 -10.85 -3.67
C ASN A 444 -11.71 -10.93 -5.18
N ALA A 445 -10.48 -11.34 -5.51
CA ALA A 445 -9.98 -11.41 -6.87
C ALA A 445 -10.84 -12.29 -7.80
N SER A 446 -11.40 -13.38 -7.27
CA SER A 446 -12.25 -14.30 -8.06
C SER A 446 -13.63 -13.73 -8.33
N SER A 447 -14.28 -13.15 -7.29
CA SER A 447 -15.67 -12.72 -7.37
C SER A 447 -15.82 -11.36 -8.04
N TYR A 448 -14.91 -10.41 -7.75
CA TYR A 448 -14.99 -9.05 -8.27
C TYR A 448 -14.00 -8.79 -9.41
N GLY A 449 -12.76 -9.31 -9.33
CA GLY A 449 -11.78 -9.09 -10.38
C GLY A 449 -12.10 -9.84 -11.67
N THR A 450 -11.96 -11.16 -11.64
CA THR A 450 -12.11 -12.00 -12.84
C THR A 450 -13.54 -11.96 -13.37
N LEU A 451 -14.56 -12.02 -12.49
CA LEU A 451 -15.94 -11.99 -12.92
C LEU A 451 -16.34 -10.65 -13.56
N LEU A 452 -15.90 -9.53 -12.97
CA LEU A 452 -16.16 -8.20 -13.50
C LEU A 452 -15.55 -8.00 -14.89
N ILE A 453 -14.32 -8.47 -15.11
CA ILE A 453 -13.66 -8.40 -16.42
C ILE A 453 -14.38 -9.29 -17.43
N ASN A 454 -14.76 -10.51 -17.04
CA ASN A 454 -15.49 -11.40 -17.91
C ASN A 454 -16.88 -10.85 -18.30
N LEU A 455 -17.58 -10.16 -17.39
CA LEU A 455 -18.84 -9.50 -17.68
C LEU A 455 -18.65 -8.31 -18.63
N LYS A 456 -17.62 -7.49 -18.42
CA LYS A 456 -17.30 -6.36 -19.32
C LYS A 456 -16.81 -6.85 -20.70
N SER A 457 -16.04 -7.92 -20.77
CA SER A 457 -15.57 -8.51 -22.03
C SER A 457 -16.67 -9.25 -22.79
N ALA A 458 -17.68 -9.82 -22.10
CA ALA A 458 -18.85 -10.41 -22.74
C ALA A 458 -19.77 -9.35 -23.40
N ALA A 459 -19.74 -8.12 -22.90
CA ALA A 459 -20.45 -6.98 -23.52
C ALA A 459 -19.73 -6.40 -24.74
N TYR A 460 -18.43 -6.70 -24.90
CA TYR A 460 -17.62 -6.30 -26.06
C TYR A 460 -17.11 -7.55 -26.77
N LYS A 461 -17.78 -7.97 -27.85
CA LYS A 461 -17.29 -9.00 -28.77
C LYS A 461 -16.66 -8.34 -30.00
N PRO A 462 -15.32 -8.31 -30.12
CA PRO A 462 -14.68 -8.42 -31.41
C PRO A 462 -14.38 -9.89 -31.70
N ASP A 463 -14.69 -10.36 -32.88
CA ASP A 463 -14.29 -11.66 -33.38
C ASP A 463 -12.74 -11.79 -33.30
N HIS A 464 -12.32 -12.93 -32.76
CA HIS A 464 -10.93 -13.43 -32.73
C HIS A 464 -9.94 -12.73 -31.79
N SER A 465 -9.86 -13.19 -30.55
CA SER A 465 -8.64 -13.10 -29.76
C SER A 465 -8.47 -14.28 -28.78
N PRO A 466 -7.24 -14.74 -28.50
CA PRO A 466 -6.98 -15.92 -27.66
C PRO A 466 -7.35 -15.70 -26.20
N ARG A 467 -7.77 -16.78 -25.54
CA ARG A 467 -8.21 -16.80 -24.16
C ARG A 467 -7.12 -16.33 -23.20
N LEU A 468 -7.45 -15.35 -22.40
CA LEU A 468 -6.64 -14.85 -21.31
C LEU A 468 -6.77 -15.74 -20.08
N SER A 469 -5.67 -16.34 -19.69
CA SER A 469 -5.50 -17.00 -18.39
C SER A 469 -4.64 -16.10 -17.49
N SER A 470 -5.28 -15.29 -16.67
CA SER A 470 -4.58 -14.61 -15.57
C SER A 470 -5.60 -14.02 -14.60
N GLY A 471 -5.90 -14.77 -13.54
CA GLY A 471 -7.09 -14.52 -12.76
C GLY A 471 -6.95 -13.65 -11.52
N ALA A 472 -5.81 -13.52 -10.90
CA ALA A 472 -5.76 -12.98 -9.54
C ALA A 472 -5.59 -11.45 -9.43
N LEU A 473 -5.03 -10.82 -10.45
CA LEU A 473 -4.51 -9.45 -10.35
C LEU A 473 -5.46 -8.35 -10.80
N ALA A 474 -6.39 -8.70 -11.68
CA ALA A 474 -7.35 -7.74 -12.21
C ALA A 474 -8.35 -7.20 -11.16
N GLY A 475 -8.63 -7.95 -10.11
CA GLY A 475 -9.54 -7.54 -9.05
C GLY A 475 -8.99 -6.49 -8.11
N HIS A 476 -7.69 -6.56 -7.83
CA HIS A 476 -7.03 -5.57 -6.97
C HIS A 476 -6.88 -4.21 -7.67
N ALA A 477 -6.44 -4.24 -8.93
CA ALA A 477 -6.27 -3.04 -9.74
C ALA A 477 -7.61 -2.34 -10.03
N ALA A 478 -8.70 -3.07 -10.25
CA ALA A 478 -10.00 -2.48 -10.55
C ALA A 478 -10.58 -1.66 -9.39
N ASN A 479 -10.39 -2.08 -8.14
CA ASN A 479 -10.95 -1.37 -6.98
C ASN A 479 -10.08 -0.22 -6.45
N ILE A 480 -8.76 -0.29 -6.66
CA ILE A 480 -7.88 0.86 -6.41
C ILE A 480 -8.00 1.87 -7.56
N GLY A 481 -8.36 1.41 -8.75
CA GLY A 481 -8.34 2.16 -10.01
C GLY A 481 -9.64 2.79 -10.47
N GLU A 482 -10.81 2.53 -9.85
CA GLU A 482 -12.03 3.28 -10.22
C GLU A 482 -11.92 4.77 -9.90
N ASN A 483 -10.99 5.15 -8.99
CA ASN A 483 -10.58 6.54 -8.79
C ASN A 483 -9.23 6.90 -9.44
N LEU A 484 -8.50 5.95 -10.08
CA LEU A 484 -7.12 6.19 -10.52
C LEU A 484 -6.80 5.85 -11.98
N CYS A 485 -7.57 5.15 -12.75
CA CYS A 485 -7.55 5.04 -14.22
C CYS A 485 -8.04 3.69 -14.80
N PRO A 486 -8.87 3.66 -15.84
CA PRO A 486 -9.31 2.42 -16.49
C PRO A 486 -8.50 2.18 -17.77
N LEU A 487 -7.65 1.15 -17.83
CA LEU A 487 -7.26 0.49 -19.09
C LEU A 487 -6.55 -0.86 -18.83
N HIS A 488 -7.16 -1.94 -19.28
CA HIS A 488 -6.56 -3.29 -19.32
C HIS A 488 -6.46 -3.80 -20.75
N THR A 489 -5.28 -4.17 -21.18
CA THR A 489 -5.05 -5.19 -22.23
C THR A 489 -3.85 -6.05 -21.84
N PRO A 490 -3.90 -7.40 -21.99
CA PRO A 490 -2.81 -8.28 -21.59
C PRO A 490 -1.74 -8.38 -22.68
N SER A 491 -0.48 -8.29 -22.27
CA SER A 491 0.69 -8.60 -23.07
C SER A 491 1.13 -10.06 -22.86
N PRO A 492 1.59 -10.79 -23.89
CA PRO A 492 2.09 -12.15 -23.74
C PRO A 492 3.50 -12.25 -23.11
N TYR A 493 4.12 -11.13 -22.74
CA TYR A 493 5.45 -11.10 -22.12
C TYR A 493 5.35 -10.90 -20.61
N PRO A 494 6.24 -11.51 -19.80
CA PRO A 494 6.31 -11.29 -18.37
C PRO A 494 6.92 -9.91 -18.09
N THR A 495 6.16 -8.87 -18.34
CA THR A 495 6.54 -7.50 -18.11
C THR A 495 5.90 -7.02 -16.82
N MET A 496 6.71 -6.44 -15.92
CA MET A 496 6.17 -5.57 -14.88
C MET A 496 5.33 -4.50 -15.58
N ARG A 497 4.02 -4.48 -15.31
CA ARG A 497 3.15 -3.45 -15.88
C ARG A 497 3.35 -2.17 -15.09
N LEU A 498 3.65 -1.09 -15.78
CA LEU A 498 3.53 0.26 -15.28
C LEU A 498 2.08 0.69 -15.57
N GLU A 499 1.18 0.41 -14.63
CA GLU A 499 -0.22 0.80 -14.76
C GLU A 499 -0.39 2.19 -14.11
N ALA A 500 -0.65 3.19 -14.90
CA ALA A 500 -0.90 4.59 -14.57
C ALA A 500 0.30 5.45 -14.12
N ILE A 501 0.85 6.19 -15.08
CA ILE A 501 1.64 7.39 -14.80
C ILE A 501 0.71 8.59 -15.02
N ARG A 502 0.31 9.30 -13.95
CA ARG A 502 -0.31 10.61 -14.07
C ARG A 502 0.81 11.64 -14.17
N VAL A 503 1.02 12.16 -15.38
CA VAL A 503 2.00 13.22 -15.63
C VAL A 503 1.29 14.57 -15.57
N GLN A 504 1.73 15.47 -14.69
CA GLN A 504 1.29 16.86 -14.72
C GLN A 504 1.79 17.53 -16.01
N LYS A 505 0.99 18.43 -16.55
CA LYS A 505 1.30 19.21 -17.75
C LYS A 505 2.66 19.92 -17.60
N PRO A 506 3.63 19.76 -18.52
CA PRO A 506 4.78 20.65 -18.55
C PRO A 506 4.27 22.08 -18.86
N THR A 507 4.59 23.01 -17.98
CA THR A 507 4.41 24.45 -18.28
C THR A 507 5.13 24.74 -19.60
N LYS A 508 4.44 25.43 -20.49
CA LYS A 508 4.91 25.81 -21.84
C LYS A 508 6.28 26.49 -21.78
N THR A 509 7.36 25.74 -21.88
CA THR A 509 8.69 26.26 -22.20
C THR A 509 9.41 25.23 -23.06
N GLY A 510 9.38 25.49 -24.35
CA GLY A 510 10.45 25.18 -25.30
C GLY A 510 10.79 23.71 -25.56
N LEU A 511 9.97 23.02 -26.38
CA LEU A 511 10.47 21.93 -27.22
C LEU A 511 11.40 22.54 -28.27
N ILE A 512 12.70 22.32 -28.13
CA ILE A 512 13.65 22.53 -29.22
C ILE A 512 13.53 21.34 -30.16
N PRO A 513 13.13 21.52 -31.42
CA PRO A 513 13.12 20.41 -32.37
C PRO A 513 14.57 20.05 -32.74
N TYR A 514 14.97 18.83 -32.47
CA TYR A 514 16.21 18.28 -32.97
C TYR A 514 16.08 18.06 -34.48
N ARG A 515 16.77 18.91 -35.26
CA ARG A 515 17.06 18.69 -36.69
C ARG A 515 18.42 18.07 -36.80
N GLY A 516 18.52 16.94 -37.46
CA GLY A 516 19.76 16.32 -37.89
C GLY A 516 19.64 14.82 -37.91
#